data_8994d9a13f906d19f92d6a77121b06ab
#
_entry.id   8994d9a13f906d19f92d6a77121b06ab
#
_cell.length_a   1.000
_cell.length_b   1.000
_cell.length_c   1.000
_cell.angle_alpha   90.00
_cell.angle_beta   90.00
_cell.angle_gamma   90.00
#
_symmetry.space_group_name_H-M   'P 1'
#
loop_
_entity.id
_entity.type
_entity.pdbx_description
1 polymer ?
#
loop_
_entity_poly.entity_id
_entity_poly.type
_entity_poly.pdbx_seq_one_letter_code
_entity_poly.pdbx_strand_id
1 'polypeptide(L)'
;PYATIKTFIASIRNLRRMLLPFKEYRPHIVFHAAAYKHVPMMEKHPEEAILTNVMGTRNMADLSVCFGVEKFVMISTDKAVNPTNIMGASKRIAETYVQSLNHASNNPPAAEFLSRLIQDDDDDSITVSANVKTKFITTRFGNVLGSNGSVIPRFRAQIQHGGPITVTHPDITRYFMTIPEAVQLVLEAATMGHGGEIFIFDMGEPVKIADLAVNMIKLSGLVPDKDINIVYTGLRPGEKLYEELLNEKEKTLPTH
;
A
#
# COMPACT_ATOMS: atom_id res chain seq x y z
N PRO A 1 2.22 -4.17 30.90
CA PRO A 1 3.39 -3.43 30.45
C PRO A 1 2.98 -2.57 29.25
N TYR A 2 3.35 -1.29 29.26
CA TYR A 2 3.07 -0.39 28.15
C TYR A 2 4.11 -0.64 27.04
N ALA A 3 3.67 -0.67 25.77
CA ALA A 3 4.58 -0.77 24.64
C ALA A 3 5.46 0.48 24.55
N THR A 4 6.75 0.31 24.32
CA THR A 4 7.67 1.42 24.07
C THR A 4 7.61 1.80 22.59
N ILE A 5 7.27 3.05 22.28
CA ILE A 5 7.23 3.58 20.91
C ILE A 5 8.49 4.42 20.67
N LYS A 6 9.20 4.13 19.59
CA LYS A 6 10.33 4.93 19.08
C LYS A 6 10.01 5.42 17.67
N THR A 7 10.32 6.68 17.40
CA THR A 7 10.01 7.33 16.12
C THR A 7 11.30 7.67 15.37
N PHE A 8 11.37 7.26 14.10
CA PHE A 8 12.42 7.64 13.16
C PHE A 8 11.83 8.43 12.00
N ILE A 9 12.43 9.56 11.70
CA ILE A 9 12.09 10.33 10.49
C ILE A 9 13.11 9.96 9.41
N ALA A 10 12.65 9.23 8.41
CA ALA A 10 13.49 8.80 7.30
C ALA A 10 12.63 8.51 6.05
N SER A 11 13.28 8.53 4.88
CA SER A 11 12.68 8.04 3.64
C SER A 11 13.17 6.62 3.36
N ILE A 12 12.26 5.71 3.02
CA ILE A 12 12.60 4.34 2.59
C ILE A 12 13.49 4.29 1.33
N ARG A 13 13.58 5.39 0.59
CA ARG A 13 14.50 5.56 -0.55
C ARG A 13 15.96 5.65 -0.10
N ASN A 14 16.20 6.10 1.12
CA ASN A 14 17.54 6.23 1.69
C ASN A 14 17.90 4.98 2.50
N LEU A 15 18.57 4.03 1.83
CA LEU A 15 18.96 2.76 2.41
C LEU A 15 19.83 2.92 3.67
N ARG A 16 20.85 3.82 3.62
CA ARG A 16 21.75 4.05 4.77
C ARG A 16 20.97 4.56 5.99
N ARG A 17 20.00 5.46 5.77
CA ARG A 17 19.18 5.97 6.87
C ARG A 17 18.25 4.90 7.44
N MET A 18 17.69 4.03 6.57
CA MET A 18 16.83 2.91 6.99
C MET A 18 17.62 1.79 7.68
N LEU A 19 18.91 1.66 7.42
CA LEU A 19 19.77 0.69 8.09
C LEU A 19 19.80 0.90 9.61
N LEU A 20 19.75 2.17 10.08
CA LEU A 20 19.87 2.50 11.51
C LEU A 20 18.83 1.81 12.40
N PRO A 21 17.51 1.92 12.13
CA PRO A 21 16.51 1.24 12.95
C PRO A 21 16.62 -0.30 12.89
N PHE A 22 17.07 -0.87 11.77
CA PHE A 22 17.31 -2.30 11.69
C PHE A 22 18.51 -2.75 12.52
N LYS A 23 19.59 -1.97 12.53
CA LYS A 23 20.75 -2.21 13.41
C LYS A 23 20.37 -2.13 14.89
N GLU A 24 19.67 -1.07 15.28
CA GLU A 24 19.38 -0.74 16.68
C GLU A 24 18.32 -1.67 17.28
N TYR A 25 17.24 -1.96 16.53
CA TYR A 25 16.07 -2.65 17.10
C TYR A 25 15.90 -4.10 16.65
N ARG A 26 16.58 -4.55 15.59
CA ARG A 26 16.45 -5.93 15.06
C ARG A 26 14.98 -6.36 14.99
N PRO A 27 14.13 -5.73 14.18
CA PRO A 27 12.69 -5.97 14.21
C PRO A 27 12.36 -7.42 13.83
N HIS A 28 11.41 -8.04 14.56
CA HIS A 28 10.91 -9.37 14.23
C HIS A 28 9.87 -9.32 13.09
N ILE A 29 9.08 -8.22 13.06
CA ILE A 29 8.03 -8.04 12.05
C ILE A 29 8.14 -6.63 11.47
N VAL A 30 8.02 -6.53 10.15
CA VAL A 30 7.95 -5.25 9.41
C VAL A 30 6.62 -5.13 8.71
N PHE A 31 5.85 -4.08 9.03
CA PHE A 31 4.67 -3.67 8.29
C PHE A 31 5.04 -2.54 7.34
N HIS A 32 5.03 -2.83 6.05
CA HIS A 32 5.45 -1.89 5.01
C HIS A 32 4.26 -1.22 4.34
N ALA A 33 3.91 -0.03 4.84
CA ALA A 33 2.80 0.78 4.31
C ALA A 33 3.27 2.02 3.53
N ALA A 34 4.58 2.24 3.43
CA ALA A 34 5.13 3.42 2.76
C ALA A 34 5.01 3.30 1.23
N ALA A 35 4.25 4.22 0.63
CA ALA A 35 4.08 4.33 -0.81
C ALA A 35 3.47 5.68 -1.18
N TYR A 36 3.69 6.12 -2.42
CA TYR A 36 2.87 7.12 -3.06
C TYR A 36 1.63 6.46 -3.67
N LYS A 37 0.44 6.91 -3.30
CA LYS A 37 -0.85 6.27 -3.65
C LYS A 37 -1.74 7.06 -4.60
N HIS A 38 -1.44 8.35 -4.83
CA HIS A 38 -2.29 9.23 -5.62
C HIS A 38 -2.03 9.07 -7.11
N VAL A 39 -2.95 8.38 -7.80
CA VAL A 39 -2.83 8.08 -9.25
C VAL A 39 -2.53 9.34 -10.07
N PRO A 40 -3.28 10.45 -9.99
CA PRO A 40 -3.02 11.61 -10.84
C PRO A 40 -1.66 12.28 -10.60
N MET A 41 -1.10 12.15 -9.39
CA MET A 41 0.22 12.68 -9.10
C MET A 41 1.32 11.77 -9.67
N MET A 42 1.13 10.45 -9.59
CA MET A 42 2.11 9.50 -10.10
C MET A 42 2.14 9.44 -11.64
N GLU A 43 1.01 9.72 -12.29
CA GLU A 43 1.01 9.91 -13.74
C GLU A 43 1.85 11.13 -14.19
N LYS A 44 1.93 12.17 -13.37
CA LYS A 44 2.76 13.36 -13.64
C LYS A 44 4.22 13.20 -13.19
N HIS A 45 4.48 12.33 -12.24
CA HIS A 45 5.79 12.11 -11.60
C HIS A 45 6.08 10.60 -11.48
N PRO A 46 6.19 9.88 -12.62
CA PRO A 46 6.39 8.42 -12.63
C PRO A 46 7.68 8.00 -11.92
N GLU A 47 8.74 8.81 -12.02
CA GLU A 47 10.01 8.58 -11.35
C GLU A 47 9.85 8.47 -9.83
N GLU A 48 8.99 9.29 -9.24
CA GLU A 48 8.74 9.28 -7.79
C GLU A 48 8.02 7.99 -7.35
N ALA A 49 7.11 7.48 -8.19
CA ALA A 49 6.47 6.20 -7.95
C ALA A 49 7.48 5.05 -7.99
N ILE A 50 8.39 5.04 -8.98
CA ILE A 50 9.43 4.01 -9.08
C ILE A 50 10.40 4.10 -7.90
N LEU A 51 10.91 5.29 -7.59
CA LEU A 51 11.87 5.47 -6.50
C LEU A 51 11.29 5.10 -5.13
N THR A 52 10.02 5.42 -4.87
CA THR A 52 9.40 5.14 -3.57
C THR A 52 8.75 3.76 -3.52
N ASN A 53 7.85 3.45 -4.47
CA ASN A 53 7.05 2.23 -4.39
C ASN A 53 7.85 0.98 -4.78
N VAL A 54 8.81 1.10 -5.71
CA VAL A 54 9.64 -0.03 -6.14
C VAL A 54 10.95 -0.08 -5.36
N MET A 55 11.81 0.94 -5.53
CA MET A 55 13.13 0.92 -4.92
C MET A 55 13.07 1.01 -3.39
N GLY A 56 12.15 1.82 -2.86
CA GLY A 56 11.92 1.91 -1.41
C GLY A 56 11.44 0.59 -0.83
N THR A 57 10.50 -0.10 -1.49
CA THR A 57 10.05 -1.45 -1.07
C THR A 57 11.19 -2.45 -1.14
N ARG A 58 11.99 -2.44 -2.21
CA ARG A 58 13.18 -3.27 -2.33
C ARG A 58 14.12 -3.05 -1.14
N ASN A 59 14.47 -1.81 -0.83
CA ASN A 59 15.36 -1.50 0.29
C ASN A 59 14.86 -2.10 1.60
N MET A 60 13.57 -1.95 1.89
CA MET A 60 12.97 -2.48 3.11
C MET A 60 12.94 -4.01 3.14
N ALA A 61 12.64 -4.64 2.02
CA ALA A 61 12.62 -6.09 1.89
C ALA A 61 14.03 -6.70 2.03
N ASP A 62 15.02 -6.10 1.36
CA ASP A 62 16.42 -6.53 1.42
C ASP A 62 16.99 -6.39 2.84
N LEU A 63 16.73 -5.26 3.52
CA LEU A 63 17.09 -5.08 4.93
C LEU A 63 16.43 -6.15 5.81
N SER A 64 15.16 -6.47 5.54
CA SER A 64 14.45 -7.50 6.30
C SER A 64 15.11 -8.87 6.19
N VAL A 65 15.55 -9.24 4.98
CA VAL A 65 16.32 -10.48 4.78
C VAL A 65 17.65 -10.43 5.54
N CYS A 66 18.41 -9.35 5.39
CA CYS A 66 19.75 -9.23 6.01
C CYS A 66 19.71 -9.24 7.53
N PHE A 67 18.67 -8.66 8.12
CA PHE A 67 18.53 -8.60 9.58
C PHE A 67 17.69 -9.73 10.17
N GLY A 68 17.29 -10.73 9.37
CA GLY A 68 16.57 -11.91 9.84
C GLY A 68 15.17 -11.58 10.38
N VAL A 69 14.47 -10.62 9.75
CA VAL A 69 13.07 -10.34 10.05
C VAL A 69 12.23 -11.59 9.80
N GLU A 70 11.41 -11.99 10.74
CA GLU A 70 10.59 -13.20 10.63
C GLU A 70 9.47 -13.03 9.60
N LYS A 71 8.79 -11.87 9.62
CA LYS A 71 7.68 -11.56 8.71
C LYS A 71 7.78 -10.14 8.16
N PHE A 72 7.64 -10.04 6.85
CA PHE A 72 7.50 -8.77 6.12
C PHE A 72 6.11 -8.70 5.51
N VAL A 73 5.28 -7.78 5.98
CA VAL A 73 3.90 -7.62 5.53
C VAL A 73 3.78 -6.38 4.66
N MET A 74 3.59 -6.58 3.36
CA MET A 74 3.44 -5.51 2.39
C MET A 74 1.98 -5.12 2.23
N ILE A 75 1.67 -3.84 2.43
CA ILE A 75 0.36 -3.27 2.10
C ILE A 75 0.33 -2.91 0.61
N SER A 76 -0.57 -3.56 -0.14
CA SER A 76 -0.81 -3.31 -1.56
C SER A 76 -2.24 -2.82 -1.80
N THR A 77 -2.71 -2.90 -3.04
CA THR A 77 -3.96 -2.27 -3.48
C THR A 77 -4.60 -3.07 -4.62
N ASP A 78 -5.92 -2.95 -4.77
CA ASP A 78 -6.69 -3.38 -5.94
C ASP A 78 -6.11 -2.87 -7.27
N LYS A 79 -5.50 -1.67 -7.27
CA LYS A 79 -4.91 -1.05 -8.47
C LYS A 79 -3.64 -1.72 -8.98
N ALA A 80 -3.05 -2.64 -8.20
CA ALA A 80 -1.96 -3.51 -8.63
C ALA A 80 -2.45 -4.69 -9.51
N VAL A 81 -3.78 -4.91 -9.56
CA VAL A 81 -4.42 -5.92 -10.40
C VAL A 81 -4.68 -5.32 -11.78
N ASN A 82 -4.19 -5.96 -12.85
CA ASN A 82 -4.30 -5.45 -14.24
C ASN A 82 -4.06 -3.93 -14.32
N PRO A 83 -2.88 -3.42 -13.90
CA PRO A 83 -2.67 -1.99 -13.69
C PRO A 83 -2.77 -1.20 -14.98
N THR A 84 -3.53 -0.10 -14.95
CA THR A 84 -3.71 0.84 -16.06
C THR A 84 -3.03 2.19 -15.81
N ASN A 85 -2.31 2.30 -14.69
CA ASN A 85 -1.64 3.53 -14.26
C ASN A 85 -0.30 3.24 -13.58
N ILE A 86 0.55 4.26 -13.54
CA ILE A 86 1.92 4.17 -12.99
C ILE A 86 1.92 3.74 -11.52
N MET A 87 1.01 4.28 -10.71
CA MET A 87 0.91 3.91 -9.28
C MET A 87 0.61 2.43 -9.12
N GLY A 88 -0.40 1.90 -9.81
CA GLY A 88 -0.75 0.48 -9.80
C GLY A 88 0.38 -0.41 -10.32
N ALA A 89 1.01 -0.01 -11.45
CA ALA A 89 2.15 -0.73 -12.03
C ALA A 89 3.34 -0.78 -11.05
N SER A 90 3.68 0.34 -10.40
CA SER A 90 4.76 0.38 -9.42
C SER A 90 4.50 -0.53 -8.21
N LYS A 91 3.25 -0.60 -7.74
CA LYS A 91 2.85 -1.52 -6.67
C LYS A 91 2.91 -2.98 -7.13
N ARG A 92 2.51 -3.27 -8.38
CA ARG A 92 2.61 -4.63 -8.94
C ARG A 92 4.05 -5.10 -9.08
N ILE A 93 4.96 -4.24 -9.52
CA ILE A 93 6.41 -4.55 -9.57
C ILE A 93 6.92 -4.85 -8.15
N ALA A 94 6.56 -4.03 -7.17
CA ALA A 94 6.94 -4.23 -5.78
C ALA A 94 6.41 -5.56 -5.21
N GLU A 95 5.13 -5.93 -5.49
CA GLU A 95 4.57 -7.25 -5.13
C GLU A 95 5.39 -8.39 -5.74
N THR A 96 5.70 -8.31 -7.03
CA THR A 96 6.47 -9.34 -7.73
C THR A 96 7.86 -9.50 -7.13
N TYR A 97 8.51 -8.38 -6.78
CA TYR A 97 9.82 -8.41 -6.12
C TYR A 97 9.73 -9.11 -4.75
N VAL A 98 8.81 -8.67 -3.90
CA VAL A 98 8.60 -9.22 -2.56
C VAL A 98 8.28 -10.72 -2.62
N GLN A 99 7.42 -11.13 -3.56
CA GLN A 99 7.11 -12.55 -3.76
C GLN A 99 8.32 -13.36 -4.23
N SER A 100 9.16 -12.80 -5.10
CA SER A 100 10.35 -13.50 -5.59
C SER A 100 11.32 -13.86 -4.48
N LEU A 101 11.38 -13.08 -3.40
CA LEU A 101 12.23 -13.35 -2.24
C LEU A 101 11.79 -14.58 -1.43
N ASN A 102 10.52 -14.99 -1.48
CA ASN A 102 10.07 -16.25 -0.88
C ASN A 102 10.61 -17.48 -1.63
N HIS A 103 10.84 -17.35 -2.92
CA HIS A 103 11.33 -18.44 -3.78
C HIS A 103 12.86 -18.47 -3.90
N ALA A 104 13.53 -17.35 -3.57
CA ALA A 104 14.98 -17.29 -3.61
C ALA A 104 15.57 -18.23 -2.55
N SER A 105 16.31 -19.24 -2.99
CA SER A 105 17.05 -20.12 -2.10
C SER A 105 18.14 -19.33 -1.35
N ASN A 106 18.20 -19.48 -0.08
CA ASN A 106 19.21 -19.20 0.96
C ASN A 106 20.28 -18.09 0.78
N ASN A 107 20.38 -17.43 -0.38
CA ASN A 107 21.33 -16.35 -0.58
C ASN A 107 20.81 -15.36 -1.65
N PRO A 108 19.93 -14.41 -1.28
CA PRO A 108 19.51 -13.41 -2.25
C PRO A 108 20.71 -12.53 -2.66
N PRO A 109 20.80 -12.14 -3.95
CA PRO A 109 21.83 -11.20 -4.45
C PRO A 109 21.89 -9.90 -3.63
N ALA A 110 20.81 -9.56 -2.97
CA ALA A 110 20.69 -8.44 -2.03
C ALA A 110 21.61 -8.57 -0.81
N ALA A 111 21.84 -9.78 -0.29
CA ALA A 111 22.70 -9.97 0.88
C ALA A 111 24.16 -9.63 0.56
N GLU A 112 24.63 -9.96 -0.64
CA GLU A 112 25.97 -9.63 -1.10
C GLU A 112 26.15 -8.12 -1.33
N PHE A 113 25.16 -7.46 -1.93
CA PHE A 113 25.18 -6.02 -2.15
C PHE A 113 25.13 -5.25 -0.83
N LEU A 114 24.29 -5.69 0.10
CA LEU A 114 24.15 -5.06 1.42
C LEU A 114 25.35 -5.34 2.32
N SER A 115 25.96 -6.52 2.25
CA SER A 115 27.19 -6.79 2.98
C SER A 115 28.34 -5.87 2.53
N ARG A 116 28.43 -5.53 1.24
CA ARG A 116 29.38 -4.54 0.74
C ARG A 116 29.09 -3.11 1.26
N LEU A 117 27.82 -2.68 1.25
CA LEU A 117 27.42 -1.37 1.78
C LEU A 117 27.63 -1.23 3.30
N ILE A 118 27.59 -2.34 4.02
CA ILE A 118 27.79 -2.42 5.46
C ILE A 118 29.28 -2.44 5.80
N GLN A 119 30.10 -3.10 4.98
CA GLN A 119 31.56 -3.17 5.14
C GLN A 119 32.26 -1.82 4.91
N ASP A 120 31.66 -0.92 4.09
CA ASP A 120 32.19 0.45 3.89
C ASP A 120 32.02 1.37 5.12
N ASP A 121 31.31 0.95 6.16
CA ASP A 121 31.01 1.75 7.37
C ASP A 121 31.89 1.39 8.60
N ASP A 122 33.07 0.82 8.46
CA ASP A 122 34.02 0.47 9.56
C ASP A 122 33.41 -0.26 10.78
N ASP A 123 32.19 -0.78 10.64
CA ASP A 123 31.45 -1.44 11.72
C ASP A 123 31.34 -2.95 11.46
N ASP A 124 32.37 -3.69 11.90
CA ASP A 124 32.46 -5.16 11.82
C ASP A 124 31.31 -5.90 12.59
N SER A 125 30.39 -5.17 13.21
CA SER A 125 29.35 -5.76 14.08
C SER A 125 28.10 -6.27 13.35
N ILE A 126 28.03 -6.14 12.02
CA ILE A 126 26.83 -6.57 11.27
C ILE A 126 26.98 -8.00 10.80
N THR A 127 26.54 -8.91 11.62
CA THR A 127 26.32 -10.30 11.22
C THR A 127 25.02 -10.37 10.40
N VAL A 128 25.12 -10.64 9.11
CA VAL A 128 23.98 -11.03 8.27
C VAL A 128 23.44 -12.35 8.84
N SER A 129 22.18 -12.37 9.27
CA SER A 129 21.58 -13.58 9.83
C SER A 129 21.31 -14.58 8.69
N ALA A 130 22.20 -15.52 8.51
CA ALA A 130 22.08 -16.57 7.47
C ALA A 130 20.97 -17.60 7.77
N ASN A 131 20.36 -17.59 8.94
CA ASN A 131 19.53 -18.69 9.45
C ASN A 131 18.03 -18.40 9.53
N VAL A 132 17.56 -17.17 9.31
CA VAL A 132 16.13 -16.85 9.37
C VAL A 132 15.63 -16.54 7.95
N LYS A 133 14.71 -17.38 7.47
CA LYS A 133 14.02 -17.12 6.20
C LYS A 133 12.85 -16.17 6.47
N THR A 134 12.98 -14.92 6.03
CA THR A 134 11.90 -13.94 6.09
C THR A 134 10.68 -14.43 5.29
N LYS A 135 9.52 -14.43 5.92
CA LYS A 135 8.23 -14.73 5.28
C LYS A 135 7.65 -13.43 4.73
N PHE A 136 7.54 -13.35 3.41
CA PHE A 136 6.96 -12.20 2.74
C PHE A 136 5.48 -12.44 2.47
N ILE A 137 4.64 -11.55 2.99
CA ILE A 137 3.19 -11.61 2.93
C ILE A 137 2.71 -10.31 2.28
N THR A 138 1.79 -10.40 1.33
CA THR A 138 1.18 -9.24 0.69
C THR A 138 -0.29 -9.17 1.03
N THR A 139 -0.83 -7.97 1.28
CA THR A 139 -2.25 -7.74 1.46
C THR A 139 -2.77 -6.81 0.38
N ARG A 140 -3.91 -7.14 -0.24
CA ARG A 140 -4.60 -6.31 -1.24
C ARG A 140 -5.99 -5.95 -0.75
N PHE A 141 -6.32 -4.68 -0.84
CA PHE A 141 -7.65 -4.15 -0.58
C PHE A 141 -7.90 -2.86 -1.36
N GLY A 142 -9.15 -2.45 -1.42
CA GLY A 142 -9.58 -1.26 -2.14
C GLY A 142 -9.34 0.04 -1.37
N ASN A 143 -10.30 0.97 -1.46
CA ASN A 143 -10.14 2.27 -0.81
C ASN A 143 -10.44 2.17 0.69
N VAL A 144 -9.71 2.97 1.47
CA VAL A 144 -9.94 3.11 2.91
C VAL A 144 -10.63 4.45 3.18
N LEU A 145 -11.79 4.38 3.84
CA LEU A 145 -12.62 5.53 4.18
C LEU A 145 -11.86 6.55 5.05
N GLY A 146 -12.00 7.83 4.72
CA GLY A 146 -11.38 8.90 5.51
C GLY A 146 -9.86 8.99 5.39
N SER A 147 -9.21 8.15 4.59
CA SER A 147 -7.76 8.22 4.36
C SER A 147 -7.36 9.54 3.69
N ASN A 148 -6.15 10.02 3.97
CA ASN A 148 -5.67 11.31 3.47
C ASN A 148 -5.76 11.40 1.94
N GLY A 149 -6.35 12.52 1.43
CA GLY A 149 -6.57 12.77 0.01
C GLY A 149 -7.62 11.86 -0.65
N SER A 150 -8.40 11.09 0.12
CA SER A 150 -9.48 10.25 -0.41
C SER A 150 -10.73 11.07 -0.78
N VAL A 151 -11.72 10.39 -1.40
CA VAL A 151 -12.93 11.03 -1.91
C VAL A 151 -13.77 11.71 -0.82
N ILE A 152 -13.89 11.12 0.37
CA ILE A 152 -14.72 11.68 1.46
C ILE A 152 -14.20 13.03 1.97
N PRO A 153 -12.93 13.20 2.38
CA PRO A 153 -12.40 14.51 2.73
C PRO A 153 -12.56 15.55 1.62
N ARG A 154 -12.37 15.13 0.36
CA ARG A 154 -12.55 16.02 -0.80
C ARG A 154 -14.00 16.48 -0.96
N PHE A 155 -14.98 15.58 -0.90
CA PHE A 155 -16.39 15.93 -0.99
C PHE A 155 -16.83 16.81 0.17
N ARG A 156 -16.36 16.51 1.39
CA ARG A 156 -16.61 17.37 2.57
C ARG A 156 -16.11 18.79 2.36
N ALA A 157 -14.89 18.96 1.88
CA ALA A 157 -14.34 20.28 1.57
C ALA A 157 -15.14 20.99 0.47
N GLN A 158 -15.55 20.28 -0.59
CA GLN A 158 -16.38 20.86 -1.66
C GLN A 158 -17.75 21.32 -1.14
N ILE A 159 -18.42 20.52 -0.29
CA ILE A 159 -19.69 20.89 0.34
C ILE A 159 -19.51 22.14 1.22
N GLN A 160 -18.47 22.19 2.04
CA GLN A 160 -18.18 23.34 2.92
C GLN A 160 -17.93 24.65 2.14
N HIS A 161 -17.43 24.55 0.91
CA HIS A 161 -17.22 25.72 0.02
C HIS A 161 -18.43 26.05 -0.87
N GLY A 162 -19.58 25.40 -0.66
CA GLY A 162 -20.80 25.63 -1.45
C GLY A 162 -20.84 24.87 -2.78
N GLY A 163 -19.98 23.89 -2.98
CA GLY A 163 -19.95 23.05 -4.18
C GLY A 163 -19.19 23.66 -5.37
N PRO A 164 -19.31 23.09 -6.57
CA PRO A 164 -19.95 21.80 -6.83
C PRO A 164 -19.13 20.60 -6.33
N ILE A 165 -19.79 19.47 -6.10
CA ILE A 165 -19.07 18.19 -5.95
C ILE A 165 -18.66 17.69 -7.33
N THR A 166 -17.40 17.27 -7.45
CA THR A 166 -16.85 16.76 -8.71
C THR A 166 -16.68 15.25 -8.65
N VAL A 167 -17.35 14.53 -9.54
CA VAL A 167 -17.26 13.07 -9.76
C VAL A 167 -16.70 12.82 -11.15
N THR A 168 -15.83 11.83 -11.31
CA THR A 168 -15.18 11.60 -12.62
C THR A 168 -16.10 10.92 -13.62
N HIS A 169 -17.01 10.04 -13.19
CA HIS A 169 -17.98 9.39 -14.06
C HIS A 169 -19.22 8.97 -13.25
N PRO A 170 -20.44 9.03 -13.79
CA PRO A 170 -21.68 8.66 -13.07
C PRO A 170 -21.68 7.19 -12.61
N ASP A 171 -21.09 6.28 -13.37
CA ASP A 171 -21.08 4.85 -13.08
C ASP A 171 -19.81 4.36 -12.40
N ILE A 172 -18.91 5.26 -12.00
CA ILE A 172 -17.68 4.86 -11.32
C ILE A 172 -17.99 4.24 -9.95
N THR A 173 -17.45 3.05 -9.72
CA THR A 173 -17.59 2.35 -8.44
C THR A 173 -16.25 2.13 -7.77
N ARG A 174 -16.25 2.04 -6.43
CA ARG A 174 -15.07 1.69 -5.63
C ARG A 174 -15.49 0.83 -4.45
N TYR A 175 -14.59 -0.07 -4.07
CA TYR A 175 -14.69 -0.78 -2.81
C TYR A 175 -14.20 0.09 -1.67
N PHE A 176 -14.85 -0.02 -0.52
CA PHE A 176 -14.46 0.72 0.68
C PHE A 176 -14.42 -0.17 1.91
N MET A 177 -13.48 0.12 2.79
CA MET A 177 -13.46 -0.38 4.17
C MET A 177 -13.02 0.72 5.12
N THR A 178 -13.25 0.55 6.39
CA THR A 178 -12.79 1.48 7.43
C THR A 178 -11.32 1.26 7.76
N ILE A 179 -10.67 2.26 8.37
CA ILE A 179 -9.28 2.13 8.83
C ILE A 179 -9.12 0.99 9.86
N PRO A 180 -9.99 0.86 10.90
CA PRO A 180 -9.89 -0.24 11.85
C PRO A 180 -9.99 -1.62 11.19
N GLU A 181 -10.93 -1.83 10.27
CA GLU A 181 -11.06 -3.09 9.52
C GLU A 181 -9.79 -3.41 8.74
N ALA A 182 -9.27 -2.43 7.97
CA ALA A 182 -8.03 -2.62 7.21
C ALA A 182 -6.86 -2.99 8.12
N VAL A 183 -6.71 -2.33 9.27
CA VAL A 183 -5.64 -2.62 10.24
C VAL A 183 -5.80 -4.01 10.82
N GLN A 184 -6.99 -4.39 11.25
CA GLN A 184 -7.26 -5.71 11.81
C GLN A 184 -6.94 -6.82 10.82
N LEU A 185 -7.43 -6.72 9.57
CA LEU A 185 -7.17 -7.71 8.53
C LEU A 185 -5.68 -7.81 8.15
N VAL A 186 -4.94 -6.70 8.18
CA VAL A 186 -3.48 -6.72 7.99
C VAL A 186 -2.78 -7.46 9.12
N LEU A 187 -3.21 -7.28 10.38
CA LEU A 187 -2.67 -8.00 11.53
C LEU A 187 -3.02 -9.50 11.47
N GLU A 188 -4.23 -9.85 11.05
CA GLU A 188 -4.64 -11.24 10.84
C GLU A 188 -3.82 -11.90 9.73
N ALA A 189 -3.65 -11.24 8.58
CA ALA A 189 -2.78 -11.72 7.51
C ALA A 189 -1.33 -11.93 7.98
N ALA A 190 -0.82 -11.04 8.86
CA ALA A 190 0.50 -11.21 9.45
C ALA A 190 0.60 -12.45 10.33
N THR A 191 -0.47 -12.81 11.07
CA THR A 191 -0.49 -14.02 11.91
C THR A 191 -0.64 -15.29 11.09
N MET A 192 -1.55 -15.30 10.13
CA MET A 192 -1.90 -16.47 9.33
C MET A 192 -0.86 -16.80 8.25
N GLY A 193 -0.17 -15.78 7.71
CA GLY A 193 0.72 -15.94 6.56
C GLY A 193 1.96 -16.78 6.88
N HIS A 194 2.28 -17.67 5.95
CA HIS A 194 3.43 -18.56 5.98
C HIS A 194 4.55 -18.14 5.01
N GLY A 195 4.28 -17.15 4.17
CA GLY A 195 5.18 -16.57 3.17
C GLY A 195 4.82 -16.99 1.74
N GLY A 196 4.71 -16.00 0.84
CA GLY A 196 4.33 -16.16 -0.56
C GLY A 196 2.86 -15.86 -0.85
N GLU A 197 2.02 -15.69 0.18
CA GLU A 197 0.61 -15.41 0.00
C GLU A 197 0.36 -13.95 -0.38
N ILE A 198 -0.69 -13.75 -1.17
CA ILE A 198 -1.36 -12.47 -1.34
C ILE A 198 -2.75 -12.60 -0.73
N PHE A 199 -2.96 -12.03 0.45
CA PHE A 199 -4.27 -11.97 1.08
C PHE A 199 -5.10 -10.88 0.40
N ILE A 200 -6.27 -11.27 -0.07
CA ILE A 200 -7.26 -10.39 -0.68
C ILE A 200 -8.41 -10.27 0.29
N PHE A 201 -8.68 -9.04 0.72
CA PHE A 201 -9.72 -8.80 1.71
C PHE A 201 -11.09 -8.76 1.04
N ASP A 202 -12.07 -9.38 1.69
CA ASP A 202 -13.46 -9.22 1.29
C ASP A 202 -13.88 -7.76 1.52
N MET A 203 -14.23 -7.09 0.44
CA MET A 203 -14.58 -5.68 0.43
C MET A 203 -16.10 -5.45 0.39
N GLY A 204 -16.89 -6.53 0.41
CA GLY A 204 -18.34 -6.45 0.21
C GLY A 204 -18.71 -5.88 -1.17
N GLU A 205 -19.81 -5.13 -1.23
CA GLU A 205 -20.33 -4.58 -2.48
C GLU A 205 -19.65 -3.25 -2.86
N PRO A 206 -19.39 -3.04 -4.16
CA PRO A 206 -18.82 -1.79 -4.64
C PRO A 206 -19.83 -0.64 -4.54
N VAL A 207 -19.39 0.51 -4.11
CA VAL A 207 -20.21 1.72 -3.92
C VAL A 207 -20.05 2.65 -5.12
N LYS A 208 -21.17 3.11 -5.71
CA LYS A 208 -21.16 4.19 -6.71
C LYS A 208 -20.73 5.50 -6.06
N ILE A 209 -19.72 6.16 -6.65
CA ILE A 209 -19.20 7.42 -6.14
C ILE A 209 -20.22 8.56 -6.26
N ALA A 210 -21.09 8.52 -7.27
CA ALA A 210 -22.21 9.45 -7.40
C ALA A 210 -23.21 9.33 -6.24
N ASP A 211 -23.55 8.09 -5.85
CA ASP A 211 -24.46 7.86 -4.71
C ASP A 211 -23.83 8.29 -3.39
N LEU A 212 -22.53 8.07 -3.22
CA LEU A 212 -21.78 8.58 -2.07
C LEU A 212 -21.85 10.12 -2.00
N ALA A 213 -21.71 10.82 -3.14
CA ALA A 213 -21.81 12.27 -3.22
C ALA A 213 -23.22 12.75 -2.79
N VAL A 214 -24.27 12.15 -3.34
CA VAL A 214 -25.66 12.43 -2.99
C VAL A 214 -25.91 12.24 -1.49
N ASN A 215 -25.45 11.11 -0.93
CA ASN A 215 -25.62 10.81 0.49
C ASN A 215 -24.88 11.82 1.38
N MET A 216 -23.67 12.23 1.00
CA MET A 216 -22.91 13.23 1.76
C MET A 216 -23.56 14.61 1.75
N ILE A 217 -24.16 15.04 0.61
CA ILE A 217 -24.93 16.29 0.55
C ILE A 217 -26.11 16.22 1.51
N LYS A 218 -26.91 15.14 1.45
CA LYS A 218 -28.08 14.92 2.31
C LYS A 218 -27.69 14.90 3.80
N LEU A 219 -26.61 14.21 4.17
CA LEU A 219 -26.11 14.15 5.55
C LEU A 219 -25.61 15.51 6.05
N SER A 220 -25.28 16.43 5.14
CA SER A 220 -24.94 17.82 5.48
C SER A 220 -26.15 18.74 5.62
N GLY A 221 -27.38 18.20 5.53
CA GLY A 221 -28.63 18.97 5.61
C GLY A 221 -28.97 19.74 4.34
N LEU A 222 -28.32 19.44 3.22
CA LEU A 222 -28.45 20.11 1.93
C LEU A 222 -29.18 19.24 0.91
N VAL A 223 -29.76 19.86 -0.12
CA VAL A 223 -30.51 19.18 -1.18
C VAL A 223 -29.63 19.06 -2.44
N PRO A 224 -29.39 17.82 -2.93
CA PRO A 224 -28.67 17.62 -4.18
C PRO A 224 -29.35 18.35 -5.35
N ASP A 225 -28.56 18.88 -6.26
CA ASP A 225 -28.95 19.64 -7.45
C ASP A 225 -29.75 20.93 -7.20
N LYS A 226 -30.02 21.26 -5.94
CA LYS A 226 -30.63 22.51 -5.52
C LYS A 226 -29.62 23.41 -4.76
N ASP A 227 -29.04 22.86 -3.70
CA ASP A 227 -28.07 23.59 -2.87
C ASP A 227 -26.63 23.31 -3.32
N ILE A 228 -26.36 22.06 -3.72
CA ILE A 228 -25.05 21.59 -4.19
C ILE A 228 -25.22 20.78 -5.47
N ASN A 229 -24.62 21.22 -6.55
CA ASN A 229 -24.59 20.48 -7.82
C ASN A 229 -23.51 19.40 -7.82
N ILE A 230 -23.80 18.29 -8.52
CA ILE A 230 -22.80 17.26 -8.85
C ILE A 230 -22.37 17.44 -10.31
N VAL A 231 -21.05 17.63 -10.54
CA VAL A 231 -20.47 17.84 -11.87
C VAL A 231 -19.61 16.65 -12.24
N TYR A 232 -19.84 16.12 -13.44
CA TYR A 232 -19.05 15.01 -13.98
C TYR A 232 -17.92 15.55 -14.85
N THR A 233 -16.67 15.21 -14.49
CA THR A 233 -15.45 15.78 -15.09
C THR A 233 -14.79 14.91 -16.15
N GLY A 234 -15.28 13.70 -16.38
CA GLY A 234 -14.63 12.67 -17.18
C GLY A 234 -13.59 11.88 -16.37
N LEU A 235 -13.32 10.65 -16.82
CA LEU A 235 -12.28 9.80 -16.23
C LEU A 235 -10.91 10.43 -16.45
N ARG A 236 -10.05 10.33 -15.45
CA ARG A 236 -8.66 10.80 -15.54
C ARG A 236 -7.79 9.76 -16.24
N PRO A 237 -6.63 10.17 -16.79
CA PRO A 237 -5.66 9.21 -17.32
C PRO A 237 -5.34 8.12 -16.29
N GLY A 238 -5.40 6.86 -16.73
CA GLY A 238 -5.15 5.69 -15.89
C GLY A 238 -6.25 5.33 -14.88
N GLU A 239 -7.35 6.08 -14.79
CA GLU A 239 -8.46 5.77 -13.90
C GLU A 239 -9.39 4.72 -14.52
N LYS A 240 -9.63 3.62 -13.78
CA LYS A 240 -10.61 2.58 -14.16
C LYS A 240 -12.02 2.98 -13.73
N LEU A 241 -13.02 2.58 -14.53
CA LEU A 241 -14.42 2.71 -14.15
C LEU A 241 -14.75 1.78 -12.97
N TYR A 242 -14.24 0.56 -13.03
CA TYR A 242 -14.37 -0.50 -11.99
C TYR A 242 -13.00 -1.00 -11.60
N GLU A 243 -12.77 -1.21 -10.31
CA GLU A 243 -11.53 -1.82 -9.81
C GLU A 243 -11.73 -3.32 -9.60
N GLU A 244 -10.67 -4.07 -9.79
CA GLU A 244 -10.65 -5.53 -9.67
C GLU A 244 -9.78 -5.93 -8.47
N LEU A 245 -10.25 -6.85 -7.65
CA LEU A 245 -9.48 -7.39 -6.52
C LEU A 245 -8.59 -8.56 -6.96
N LEU A 246 -9.00 -9.26 -8.02
CA LEU A 246 -8.36 -10.46 -8.57
C LEU A 246 -8.16 -10.33 -10.07
N ASN A 247 -7.08 -10.93 -10.55
CA ASN A 247 -6.89 -11.20 -11.97
C ASN A 247 -7.54 -12.55 -12.32
N GLU A 248 -8.10 -12.70 -13.52
CA GLU A 248 -8.69 -13.96 -14.00
C GLU A 248 -7.77 -15.18 -13.90
N LYS A 249 -6.45 -14.97 -13.90
CA LYS A 249 -5.44 -16.02 -13.77
C LYS A 249 -5.06 -16.37 -12.34
N GLU A 250 -5.44 -15.55 -11.37
CA GLU A 250 -5.15 -15.77 -9.95
C GLU A 250 -6.19 -16.73 -9.37
N LYS A 251 -5.73 -17.83 -8.77
CA LYS A 251 -6.59 -18.78 -8.06
C LYS A 251 -6.60 -18.41 -6.58
N THR A 252 -7.79 -18.34 -5.99
CA THR A 252 -7.97 -18.10 -4.57
C THR A 252 -8.22 -19.40 -3.81
N LEU A 253 -7.73 -19.42 -2.57
CA LEU A 253 -8.09 -20.40 -1.56
C LEU A 253 -8.82 -19.66 -0.44
N PRO A 254 -9.94 -20.19 0.08
CA PRO A 254 -10.61 -19.58 1.22
C PRO A 254 -9.71 -19.67 2.45
N THR A 255 -9.76 -18.66 3.31
CA THR A 255 -9.01 -18.65 4.56
C THR A 255 -9.83 -19.20 5.73
N HIS A 256 -11.04 -18.75 5.93
CA HIS A 256 -12.07 -19.26 6.87
C HIS A 256 -13.34 -18.44 6.78
#